data_065ddc0a6000a413f54edd98a83c1260
#
_entry.id   065ddc0a6000a413f54edd98a83c1260
#
_cell.length_a   1.000
_cell.length_b   1.000
_cell.length_c   1.000
_cell.angle_alpha   90.00
_cell.angle_beta   90.00
_cell.angle_gamma   90.00
#
_symmetry.space_group_name_H-M   'P 1'
#
loop_
_entity.id
_entity.type
_entity.pdbx_description
1 polymer ?
#
loop_
_entity_poly.entity_id
_entity_poly.type
_entity_poly.pdbx_seq_one_letter_code
_entity_poly.pdbx_strand_id
1 'polypeptide(L)'
;TDYKNLRQQSLQSGSICHGEYNQHNVLILGKNTAVTNFSHWSFDVQMADLYRFMRKILEKYSWDLHLAQKMLSAYDSVRPLSESEWQNLRVRFCYPEKYWKLANHYYTHNKAVISGKNVEKLRTLIHQKKQWEEFSKQCFRQ
;
A
#
# COMPACT_ATOMS: atom_id res chain seq x y z
N THR A 1 -2.93 14.92 -10.18
CA THR A 1 -3.69 13.67 -10.32
C THR A 1 -5.09 13.92 -9.87
N ASP A 2 -6.03 13.82 -10.74
CA ASP A 2 -7.42 14.05 -10.38
C ASP A 2 -8.03 12.78 -9.76
N TYR A 3 -7.76 12.59 -8.48
CA TYR A 3 -8.30 11.47 -7.70
C TYR A 3 -9.84 11.42 -7.75
N LYS A 4 -10.51 12.58 -7.83
CA LYS A 4 -11.97 12.64 -7.91
C LYS A 4 -12.48 12.00 -9.21
N ASN A 5 -11.85 12.31 -10.34
CA ASN A 5 -12.20 11.72 -11.61
C ASN A 5 -11.92 10.21 -11.63
N LEU A 6 -10.75 9.79 -11.16
CA LEU A 6 -10.41 8.37 -11.06
C LEU A 6 -11.41 7.61 -10.18
N ARG A 7 -11.80 8.18 -9.05
CA ARG A 7 -12.80 7.59 -8.16
C ARG A 7 -14.18 7.52 -8.82
N GLN A 8 -14.58 8.57 -9.51
CA GLN A 8 -15.87 8.59 -10.22
C GLN A 8 -15.91 7.53 -11.34
N GLN A 9 -14.85 7.38 -12.12
CA GLN A 9 -14.72 6.32 -13.13
C GLN A 9 -14.79 4.94 -12.49
N SER A 10 -14.12 4.72 -11.35
CA SER A 10 -14.17 3.46 -10.61
C SER A 10 -15.58 3.13 -10.11
N LEU A 11 -16.32 4.12 -9.63
CA LEU A 11 -17.71 3.95 -9.22
C LEU A 11 -18.63 3.61 -10.41
N GLN A 12 -18.45 4.31 -11.54
CA GLN A 12 -19.23 4.06 -12.75
C GLN A 12 -18.96 2.69 -13.38
N SER A 13 -17.71 2.22 -13.32
CA SER A 13 -17.32 0.88 -13.80
C SER A 13 -17.68 -0.25 -12.83
N GLY A 14 -18.19 0.06 -11.62
CA GLY A 14 -18.47 -0.93 -10.60
C GLY A 14 -17.22 -1.58 -10.01
N SER A 15 -16.10 -0.87 -9.99
CA SER A 15 -14.83 -1.38 -9.45
C SER A 15 -14.94 -1.67 -7.96
N ILE A 16 -14.80 -2.94 -7.59
CA ILE A 16 -14.88 -3.41 -6.20
C ILE A 16 -13.48 -3.45 -5.61
N CYS A 17 -13.35 -2.90 -4.39
CA CYS A 17 -12.20 -3.04 -3.51
C CYS A 17 -12.53 -3.97 -2.35
N HIS A 18 -11.58 -4.78 -1.95
CA HIS A 18 -11.66 -5.62 -0.76
C HIS A 18 -11.68 -4.79 0.54
N GLY A 19 -11.01 -3.63 0.52
CA GLY A 19 -10.91 -2.72 1.66
C GLY A 19 -9.83 -3.11 2.69
N GLU A 20 -9.54 -4.41 2.85
CA GLU A 20 -8.47 -4.95 3.71
C GLU A 20 -7.58 -5.98 2.99
N TYR A 21 -7.28 -5.76 1.70
CA TYR A 21 -6.45 -6.66 0.93
C TYR A 21 -5.01 -6.67 1.45
N ASN A 22 -4.63 -7.75 2.12
CA ASN A 22 -3.31 -7.95 2.69
C ASN A 22 -2.98 -9.46 2.78
N GLN A 23 -1.72 -9.80 3.09
CA GLN A 23 -1.25 -11.19 3.11
C GLN A 23 -1.95 -12.10 4.12
N HIS A 24 -2.62 -11.57 5.14
CA HIS A 24 -3.36 -12.38 6.12
C HIS A 24 -4.72 -12.82 5.59
N ASN A 25 -5.26 -12.08 4.60
CA ASN A 25 -6.54 -12.38 3.96
C ASN A 25 -6.38 -13.13 2.63
N VAL A 26 -5.15 -13.54 2.29
CA VAL A 26 -4.83 -14.36 1.12
C VAL A 26 -4.36 -15.72 1.59
N LEU A 27 -5.12 -16.77 1.26
CA LEU A 27 -4.82 -18.15 1.60
C LEU A 27 -4.26 -18.88 0.37
N ILE A 28 -3.12 -19.52 0.52
CA ILE A 28 -2.52 -20.36 -0.52
C ILE A 28 -2.79 -21.83 -0.16
N LEU A 29 -3.61 -22.49 -0.96
CA LEU A 29 -4.07 -23.86 -0.75
C LEU A 29 -3.55 -24.76 -1.88
N GLY A 30 -2.29 -25.16 -1.78
CA GLY A 30 -1.60 -25.88 -2.85
C GLY A 30 -1.46 -25.01 -4.11
N LYS A 31 -2.15 -25.39 -5.21
CA LYS A 31 -2.17 -24.63 -6.46
C LYS A 31 -3.27 -23.54 -6.49
N ASN A 32 -4.16 -23.53 -5.51
CA ASN A 32 -5.28 -22.61 -5.45
C ASN A 32 -4.98 -21.46 -4.50
N THR A 33 -5.58 -20.31 -4.79
CA THR A 33 -5.53 -19.11 -3.92
C THR A 33 -6.96 -18.68 -3.60
N ALA A 34 -7.21 -18.39 -2.33
CA ALA A 34 -8.48 -17.86 -1.88
C ALA A 34 -8.27 -16.52 -1.16
N VAL A 35 -9.22 -15.63 -1.29
CA VAL A 35 -9.26 -14.35 -0.55
C VAL A 35 -10.43 -14.40 0.41
N THR A 36 -10.23 -13.95 1.64
CA THR A 36 -11.19 -14.02 2.75
C THR A 36 -11.38 -12.66 3.40
N ASN A 37 -12.37 -12.52 4.28
CA ASN A 37 -12.61 -11.33 5.09
C ASN A 37 -13.04 -10.10 4.28
N PHE A 38 -14.13 -10.22 3.53
CA PHE A 38 -14.72 -9.14 2.71
C PHE A 38 -15.60 -8.14 3.50
N SER A 39 -15.46 -8.05 4.82
CA SER A 39 -16.30 -7.19 5.67
C SER A 39 -16.18 -5.69 5.36
N HIS A 40 -15.09 -5.27 4.74
CA HIS A 40 -14.80 -3.87 4.39
C HIS A 40 -14.84 -3.58 2.88
N TRP A 41 -15.47 -4.47 2.10
CA TRP A 41 -15.57 -4.26 0.66
C TRP A 41 -16.36 -2.98 0.33
N SER A 42 -15.97 -2.32 -0.73
CA SER A 42 -16.64 -1.10 -1.20
C SER A 42 -16.36 -0.86 -2.69
N PHE A 43 -17.16 -0.02 -3.31
CA PHE A 43 -16.81 0.53 -4.62
C PHE A 43 -15.81 1.66 -4.44
N ASP A 44 -14.59 1.47 -4.92
CA ASP A 44 -13.52 2.48 -4.85
C ASP A 44 -12.41 2.20 -5.87
N VAL A 45 -11.36 3.01 -5.85
CA VAL A 45 -10.17 2.88 -6.69
C VAL A 45 -9.34 1.66 -6.25
N GLN A 46 -9.27 0.63 -7.08
CA GLN A 46 -8.58 -0.64 -6.78
C GLN A 46 -7.08 -0.45 -6.42
N MET A 47 -6.48 0.67 -6.80
CA MET A 47 -5.12 1.02 -6.41
C MET A 47 -4.95 1.15 -4.89
N ALA A 48 -6.04 1.35 -4.14
CA ALA A 48 -6.01 1.33 -2.68
C ALA A 48 -5.67 -0.06 -2.13
N ASP A 49 -6.23 -1.11 -2.71
CA ASP A 49 -5.96 -2.48 -2.31
C ASP A 49 -4.58 -2.95 -2.78
N LEU A 50 -4.21 -2.67 -4.03
CA LEU A 50 -2.88 -2.97 -4.55
C LEU A 50 -1.78 -2.31 -3.71
N TYR A 51 -1.92 -1.01 -3.41
CA TYR A 51 -1.01 -0.30 -2.52
C TYR A 51 -0.92 -0.95 -1.15
N ARG A 52 -2.05 -1.26 -0.52
CA ARG A 52 -2.10 -1.84 0.83
C ARG A 52 -1.39 -3.19 0.89
N PHE A 53 -1.63 -4.04 -0.10
CA PHE A 53 -1.00 -5.35 -0.21
C PHE A 53 0.51 -5.22 -0.41
N MET A 54 0.93 -4.48 -1.41
CA MET A 54 2.34 -4.28 -1.73
C MET A 54 3.11 -3.63 -0.58
N ARG A 55 2.57 -2.56 0.01
CA ARG A 55 3.22 -1.86 1.11
C ARG A 55 3.54 -2.80 2.29
N LYS A 56 2.60 -3.65 2.68
CA LYS A 56 2.79 -4.61 3.77
C LYS A 56 3.95 -5.58 3.49
N ILE A 57 4.07 -6.02 2.26
CA ILE A 57 5.15 -6.92 1.82
C ILE A 57 6.47 -6.14 1.75
N LEU A 58 6.50 -4.99 1.08
CA LEU A 58 7.72 -4.19 0.90
C LEU A 58 8.30 -3.69 2.23
N GLU A 59 7.47 -3.30 3.19
CA GLU A 59 7.93 -2.98 4.55
C GLU A 59 8.66 -4.17 5.22
N LYS A 60 8.20 -5.39 4.97
CA LYS A 60 8.83 -6.61 5.50
C LYS A 60 10.15 -6.96 4.80
N TYR A 61 10.26 -6.63 3.52
CA TYR A 61 11.43 -6.91 2.68
C TYR A 61 12.26 -5.65 2.40
N SER A 62 12.26 -4.69 3.34
CA SER A 62 13.11 -3.49 3.31
C SER A 62 13.03 -2.70 2.00
N TRP A 63 11.84 -2.60 1.41
CA TRP A 63 11.56 -1.86 0.17
C TRP A 63 12.37 -2.34 -1.04
N ASP A 64 12.56 -3.65 -1.14
CA ASP A 64 13.26 -4.26 -2.27
C ASP A 64 12.62 -3.87 -3.61
N LEU A 65 13.41 -3.18 -4.44
CA LEU A 65 12.95 -2.62 -5.72
C LEU A 65 12.60 -3.71 -6.73
N HIS A 66 13.39 -4.79 -6.77
CA HIS A 66 13.15 -5.88 -7.71
C HIS A 66 11.86 -6.64 -7.37
N LEU A 67 11.62 -6.87 -6.09
CA LEU A 67 10.35 -7.44 -5.62
C LEU A 67 9.16 -6.54 -6.01
N ALA A 68 9.29 -5.23 -5.80
CA ALA A 68 8.25 -4.27 -6.15
C ALA A 68 7.94 -4.29 -7.66
N GLN A 69 8.95 -4.28 -8.50
CA GLN A 69 8.81 -4.35 -9.96
C GLN A 69 8.13 -5.65 -10.40
N LYS A 70 8.52 -6.79 -9.80
CA LYS A 70 7.86 -8.08 -10.07
C LYS A 70 6.38 -8.06 -9.71
N MET A 71 6.03 -7.51 -8.56
CA MET A 71 4.64 -7.42 -8.12
C MET A 71 3.81 -6.53 -9.04
N LEU A 72 4.34 -5.36 -9.41
CA LEU A 72 3.67 -4.44 -10.34
C LEU A 72 3.51 -5.04 -11.73
N SER A 73 4.56 -5.65 -12.29
CA SER A 73 4.49 -6.31 -13.60
C SER A 73 3.51 -7.48 -13.61
N ALA A 74 3.45 -8.27 -12.54
CA ALA A 74 2.49 -9.36 -12.43
C ALA A 74 1.04 -8.85 -12.39
N TYR A 75 0.78 -7.77 -11.66
CA TYR A 75 -0.54 -7.14 -11.63
C TYR A 75 -0.90 -6.55 -13.01
N ASP A 76 0.00 -5.76 -13.59
CA ASP A 76 -0.19 -5.06 -14.86
C ASP A 76 -0.40 -6.03 -16.03
N SER A 77 0.24 -7.22 -15.99
CA SER A 77 0.05 -8.26 -17.02
C SER A 77 -1.36 -8.87 -17.04
N VAL A 78 -2.07 -8.86 -15.91
CA VAL A 78 -3.44 -9.38 -15.80
C VAL A 78 -4.46 -8.26 -15.98
N ARG A 79 -4.19 -7.09 -15.42
CA ARG A 79 -5.01 -5.90 -15.51
C ARG A 79 -4.12 -4.69 -15.76
N PRO A 80 -3.98 -4.28 -17.02
CA PRO A 80 -3.17 -3.11 -17.37
C PRO A 80 -3.62 -1.86 -16.62
N LEU A 81 -2.65 -1.14 -16.08
CA LEU A 81 -2.86 0.08 -15.32
C LEU A 81 -2.91 1.29 -16.25
N SER A 82 -3.93 2.14 -16.09
CA SER A 82 -3.97 3.44 -16.73
C SER A 82 -2.94 4.40 -16.14
N GLU A 83 -2.58 5.45 -16.90
CA GLU A 83 -1.69 6.52 -16.43
C GLU A 83 -2.16 7.13 -15.11
N SER A 84 -3.47 7.37 -14.96
CA SER A 84 -4.06 7.91 -13.73
C SER A 84 -3.90 6.96 -12.53
N GLU A 85 -3.94 5.65 -12.76
CA GLU A 85 -3.73 4.63 -11.72
C GLU A 85 -2.26 4.55 -11.33
N TRP A 86 -1.33 4.61 -12.28
CA TRP A 86 0.11 4.71 -11.99
C TRP A 86 0.44 5.94 -11.14
N GLN A 87 -0.10 7.09 -11.51
CA GLN A 87 0.06 8.33 -10.72
C GLN A 87 -0.56 8.20 -9.32
N ASN A 88 -1.73 7.56 -9.20
CA ASN A 88 -2.37 7.31 -7.91
C ASN A 88 -1.50 6.42 -7.01
N LEU A 89 -0.95 5.32 -7.55
CA LEU A 89 -0.01 4.45 -6.83
C LEU A 89 1.23 5.22 -6.39
N ARG A 90 1.83 6.00 -7.28
CA ARG A 90 3.00 6.83 -6.96
C ARG A 90 2.74 7.74 -5.76
N VAL A 91 1.63 8.47 -5.77
CA VAL A 91 1.25 9.37 -4.66
C VAL A 91 1.08 8.58 -3.37
N ARG A 92 0.42 7.42 -3.40
CA ARG A 92 0.23 6.56 -2.22
C ARG A 92 1.54 6.06 -1.64
N PHE A 93 2.48 5.64 -2.48
CA PHE A 93 3.78 5.14 -2.03
C PHE A 93 4.73 6.25 -1.54
N CYS A 94 4.59 7.47 -2.07
CA CYS A 94 5.33 8.63 -1.58
C CYS A 94 4.78 9.17 -0.24
N TYR A 95 3.57 8.81 0.14
CA TYR A 95 2.98 9.25 1.40
C TYR A 95 3.48 8.39 2.58
N PRO A 96 4.10 8.98 3.61
CA PRO A 96 4.69 8.26 4.72
C PRO A 96 3.63 7.84 5.76
N GLU A 97 2.67 7.01 5.36
CA GLU A 97 1.48 6.65 6.15
C GLU A 97 1.82 6.11 7.54
N LYS A 98 2.83 5.25 7.64
CA LYS A 98 3.21 4.63 8.91
C LYS A 98 3.83 5.64 9.88
N TYR A 99 4.67 6.54 9.35
CA TYR A 99 5.22 7.65 10.15
C TYR A 99 4.09 8.56 10.64
N TRP A 100 3.19 8.96 9.73
CA TRP A 100 2.05 9.80 10.09
C TRP A 100 1.18 9.16 11.19
N LYS A 101 0.87 7.87 11.09
CA LYS A 101 0.11 7.14 12.11
C LYS A 101 0.81 7.15 13.48
N LEU A 102 2.13 6.97 13.51
CA LEU A 102 2.91 7.02 14.75
C LEU A 102 2.94 8.43 15.34
N ALA A 103 3.17 9.43 14.51
CA ALA A 103 3.19 10.84 14.92
C ALA A 103 1.80 11.27 15.44
N ASN A 104 0.75 10.97 14.69
CA ASN A 104 -0.62 11.28 15.11
C ASN A 104 -0.99 10.61 16.43
N HIS A 105 -0.66 9.32 16.59
CA HIS A 105 -0.87 8.62 17.85
C HIS A 105 -0.15 9.28 19.01
N TYR A 106 1.11 9.70 18.83
CA TYR A 106 1.88 10.40 19.84
C TYR A 106 1.27 11.74 20.24
N TYR A 107 0.83 12.54 19.27
CA TYR A 107 0.29 13.88 19.54
C TYR A 107 -1.16 13.88 20.03
N THR A 108 -1.95 12.85 19.73
CA THR A 108 -3.35 12.76 20.13
C THR A 108 -3.57 12.02 21.46
N HIS A 109 -2.65 11.14 21.85
CA HIS A 109 -2.72 10.42 23.12
C HIS A 109 -1.70 11.03 24.07
N ASN A 110 -2.16 11.56 25.20
CA ASN A 110 -1.36 12.26 26.21
C ASN A 110 0.11 11.83 26.22
N LYS A 111 1.00 12.76 25.87
CA LYS A 111 2.45 12.61 25.59
C LYS A 111 3.28 11.88 26.67
N ALA A 112 2.65 11.33 27.69
CA ALA A 112 3.31 10.87 28.90
C ALA A 112 4.15 9.60 28.71
N VAL A 113 3.78 8.68 27.80
CA VAL A 113 4.54 7.43 27.59
C VAL A 113 4.50 6.99 26.13
N ILE A 114 5.66 6.95 25.49
CA ILE A 114 5.83 6.27 24.20
C ILE A 114 6.05 4.79 24.50
N SER A 115 5.15 3.92 24.06
CA SER A 115 5.36 2.48 24.23
C SER A 115 6.62 2.01 23.51
N GLY A 116 7.37 1.09 24.12
CA GLY A 116 8.56 0.48 23.50
C GLY A 116 8.29 -0.04 22.08
N LYS A 117 7.10 -0.60 21.85
CA LYS A 117 6.64 -1.07 20.52
C LYS A 117 6.57 0.07 19.48
N ASN A 118 6.18 1.27 19.87
CA ASN A 118 6.13 2.42 18.95
C ASN A 118 7.52 2.98 18.68
N VAL A 119 8.42 2.93 19.68
CA VAL A 119 9.84 3.28 19.49
C VAL A 119 10.50 2.33 18.50
N GLU A 120 10.28 1.02 18.60
CA GLU A 120 10.83 0.04 17.67
C GLU A 120 10.28 0.22 16.25
N LYS A 121 8.99 0.53 16.09
CA LYS A 121 8.42 0.88 14.78
C LYS A 121 9.08 2.11 14.18
N LEU A 122 9.33 3.15 14.97
CA LEU A 122 10.01 4.36 14.51
C LEU A 122 11.45 4.08 14.10
N ARG A 123 12.20 3.30 14.89
CA ARG A 123 13.55 2.86 14.54
C ARG A 123 13.59 2.11 13.22
N THR A 124 12.64 1.19 13.00
CA THR A 124 12.52 0.46 11.73
C THR A 124 12.29 1.41 10.56
N LEU A 125 11.42 2.42 10.71
CA LEU A 125 11.17 3.41 9.67
C LEU A 125 12.41 4.23 9.33
N ILE A 126 13.16 4.66 10.36
CA ILE A 126 14.42 5.42 10.19
C ILE A 126 15.44 4.54 9.47
N HIS A 127 15.58 3.29 9.87
CA HIS A 127 16.51 2.35 9.25
C HIS A 127 16.19 2.08 7.78
N GLN A 128 14.90 1.98 7.42
CA GLN A 128 14.44 1.71 6.06
C GLN A 128 14.26 2.97 5.20
N LYS A 129 14.52 4.16 5.74
CA LYS A 129 14.24 5.43 5.05
C LYS A 129 14.93 5.51 3.69
N LYS A 130 16.23 5.17 3.63
CA LYS A 130 17.02 5.24 2.39
C LYS A 130 16.44 4.33 1.31
N GLN A 131 16.13 3.09 1.64
CA GLN A 131 15.55 2.12 0.72
C GLN A 131 14.17 2.57 0.22
N TRP A 132 13.33 3.11 1.11
CA TRP A 132 12.05 3.67 0.72
C TRP A 132 12.17 4.89 -0.21
N GLU A 133 13.14 5.77 0.02
CA GLU A 133 13.42 6.91 -0.86
C GLU A 133 13.93 6.46 -2.24
N GLU A 134 14.81 5.47 -2.29
CA GLU A 134 15.30 4.87 -3.54
C GLU A 134 14.16 4.18 -4.31
N PHE A 135 13.35 3.38 -3.63
CA PHE A 135 12.14 2.78 -4.19
C PHE A 135 11.21 3.85 -4.77
N SER A 136 10.86 4.88 -3.99
CA SER A 136 9.93 5.93 -4.40
C SER A 136 10.42 6.70 -5.63
N LYS A 137 11.73 6.85 -5.80
CA LYS A 137 12.35 7.53 -6.95
C LYS A 137 12.44 6.64 -8.19
N GLN A 138 12.67 5.35 -8.03
CA GLN A 138 13.02 4.45 -9.14
C GLN A 138 11.84 3.61 -9.62
N CYS A 139 10.95 3.19 -8.73
CA CYS A 139 9.85 2.29 -9.08
C CYS A 139 8.82 2.93 -10.02
N PHE A 140 8.67 4.26 -9.96
CA PHE A 140 7.68 5.04 -10.71
C PHE A 140 8.33 6.04 -11.68
N ARG A 141 9.57 5.82 -12.08
CA ARG A 141 10.17 6.53 -13.22
C ARG A 141 9.67 5.87 -14.50
N GLN A 142 8.81 6.56 -15.19
CA GLN A 142 8.62 6.45 -16.63
C GLN A 142 9.35 7.58 -17.30
#